data_16c6d76478c45fd16866b22975f37cc3
#
_entry.id   16c6d76478c45fd16866b22975f37cc3
#
_cell.length_a   1.000
_cell.length_b   1.000
_cell.length_c   1.000
_cell.angle_alpha   90.00
_cell.angle_beta   90.00
_cell.angle_gamma   90.00
#
_symmetry.space_group_name_H-M   'P 1'
#
loop_
_entity.id
_entity.type
_entity.pdbx_description
1 polymer ?
#
loop_
_entity_poly.entity_id
_entity_poly.type
_entity_poly.pdbx_seq_one_letter_code
_entity_poly.pdbx_strand_id
1 'polypeptide(L)'
;MKALRVVLLSLCLPLCASAATMPEAMFILDASGSMAEAAGAQTKMAAAQAVLAQVVPAVAPEVKLGLAAYGHRRENDCTDIEVLMPPGTEDRAAVLARIAAMQPKGMTPISAAVTQVADLLKGRAAETTVVLVSDGQETCGGDPCATVKALKAAGVKFVMHVVGFAVTAADQAQLECIAQAGGGKYFAAADAAGLLAALQTVNAEIAQKVEQAKTQVVSQATGLGKVRIVLPESALPALRGFRIVRKISDKVVKEGAFPAADSTHPLISGDYALTLLFANPNYQPDTEMPAGDFSVAKGATTEIALGALEFNVAAELQEAPVAAIVVT
;
A
#
# COMPACT_ATOMS: atom_id res chain seq x y z
N MET A 1 14.53 31.16 -44.22
CA MET A 1 14.47 30.86 -42.80
C MET A 1 13.04 30.38 -42.47
N LYS A 2 12.79 29.08 -42.37
CA LYS A 2 11.50 28.50 -42.04
C LYS A 2 11.51 28.15 -40.57
N ALA A 3 10.69 28.87 -39.80
CA ALA A 3 10.52 28.57 -38.36
C ALA A 3 9.68 27.30 -38.20
N LEU A 4 10.32 26.26 -37.63
CA LEU A 4 9.64 25.02 -37.25
C LEU A 4 8.96 25.27 -35.89
N ARG A 5 7.62 25.38 -35.90
CA ARG A 5 6.81 25.42 -34.68
C ARG A 5 6.58 23.98 -34.21
N VAL A 6 7.29 23.57 -33.16
CA VAL A 6 7.00 22.33 -32.44
C VAL A 6 5.83 22.61 -31.50
N VAL A 7 4.67 22.03 -31.80
CA VAL A 7 3.52 22.01 -30.89
C VAL A 7 3.71 20.80 -29.97
N LEU A 8 4.14 21.04 -28.73
CA LEU A 8 4.09 20.02 -27.67
C LEU A 8 2.65 19.84 -27.24
N LEU A 9 2.06 18.72 -27.65
CA LEU A 9 0.77 18.25 -27.12
C LEU A 9 1.03 17.64 -25.74
N SER A 10 0.87 18.44 -24.69
CA SER A 10 0.90 17.96 -23.30
C SER A 10 -0.37 17.14 -23.05
N LEU A 11 -0.24 15.81 -23.05
CA LEU A 11 -1.31 14.90 -22.68
C LEU A 11 -1.46 14.92 -21.16
N CYS A 12 -2.19 15.91 -20.64
CA CYS A 12 -2.64 15.93 -19.24
C CYS A 12 -3.69 14.83 -19.05
N LEU A 13 -3.25 13.62 -18.66
CA LEU A 13 -4.14 12.62 -18.09
C LEU A 13 -4.58 13.12 -16.71
N PRO A 14 -5.91 13.32 -16.47
CA PRO A 14 -6.37 13.61 -15.13
C PRO A 14 -6.11 12.38 -14.26
N LEU A 15 -5.10 12.42 -13.40
CA LEU A 15 -5.01 11.49 -12.28
C LEU A 15 -6.24 11.80 -11.40
N CYS A 16 -7.25 10.96 -11.48
CA CYS A 16 -8.34 10.95 -10.50
C CYS A 16 -7.70 10.74 -9.11
N ALA A 17 -7.57 11.81 -8.36
CA ALA A 17 -7.18 11.74 -6.95
C ALA A 17 -8.25 10.89 -6.24
N SER A 18 -7.94 9.63 -6.01
CA SER A 18 -8.80 8.75 -5.20
C SER A 18 -8.85 9.34 -3.80
N ALA A 19 -10.04 9.65 -3.30
CA ALA A 19 -10.21 10.07 -1.92
C ALA A 19 -9.55 9.04 -1.01
N ALA A 20 -8.74 9.50 -0.05
CA ALA A 20 -8.09 8.61 0.90
C ALA A 20 -9.17 7.93 1.74
N THR A 21 -9.30 6.63 1.59
CA THR A 21 -10.22 5.80 2.37
C THR A 21 -9.44 5.13 3.49
N MET A 22 -10.03 5.07 4.69
CA MET A 22 -9.43 4.34 5.80
C MET A 22 -9.38 2.85 5.48
N PRO A 23 -8.29 2.15 5.87
CA PRO A 23 -8.16 0.73 5.60
C PRO A 23 -9.22 -0.09 6.34
N GLU A 24 -9.56 -1.22 5.75
CA GLU A 24 -10.45 -2.22 6.32
C GLU A 24 -9.70 -3.55 6.45
N ALA A 25 -10.07 -4.35 7.46
CA ALA A 25 -9.55 -5.69 7.63
C ALA A 25 -10.69 -6.70 7.71
N MET A 26 -10.56 -7.81 6.99
CA MET A 26 -11.53 -8.91 6.95
C MET A 26 -10.86 -10.19 7.40
N PHE A 27 -11.30 -10.75 8.51
CA PHE A 27 -10.84 -12.05 8.97
C PHE A 27 -11.69 -13.16 8.36
N ILE A 28 -11.04 -14.22 7.89
CA ILE A 28 -11.65 -15.50 7.52
C ILE A 28 -11.08 -16.53 8.49
N LEU A 29 -11.92 -17.07 9.35
CA LEU A 29 -11.50 -18.00 10.38
C LEU A 29 -11.97 -19.42 10.03
N ASP A 30 -10.99 -20.30 9.97
CA ASP A 30 -11.22 -21.74 9.88
C ASP A 30 -11.84 -22.26 11.20
N ALA A 31 -12.96 -22.91 11.09
CA ALA A 31 -13.58 -23.67 12.15
C ALA A 31 -14.00 -25.07 11.66
N SER A 32 -13.20 -25.63 10.75
CA SER A 32 -13.32 -27.02 10.33
C SER A 32 -13.01 -27.98 11.47
N GLY A 33 -13.34 -29.25 11.28
CA GLY A 33 -13.21 -30.27 12.31
C GLY A 33 -11.77 -30.43 12.84
N SER A 34 -10.74 -30.22 11.99
CA SER A 34 -9.32 -30.27 12.38
C SER A 34 -8.93 -29.22 13.44
N MET A 35 -9.63 -28.08 13.48
CA MET A 35 -9.44 -27.06 14.51
C MET A 35 -9.82 -27.53 15.92
N ALA A 36 -10.49 -28.69 16.08
CA ALA A 36 -10.71 -29.34 17.37
C ALA A 36 -9.48 -30.11 17.86
N GLU A 37 -8.49 -30.36 17.03
CA GLU A 37 -7.28 -31.05 17.40
C GLU A 37 -6.42 -30.26 18.38
N ALA A 38 -5.56 -30.98 19.12
CA ALA A 38 -4.67 -30.36 20.10
C ALA A 38 -3.56 -29.52 19.44
N ALA A 39 -3.34 -28.34 19.99
CA ALA A 39 -2.18 -27.49 19.75
C ALA A 39 -1.55 -27.15 21.11
N GLY A 40 -0.67 -28.01 21.58
CA GLY A 40 -0.11 -27.93 22.93
C GLY A 40 -1.15 -28.32 24.00
N ALA A 41 -1.39 -27.43 24.98
CA ALA A 41 -2.29 -27.68 26.12
C ALA A 41 -3.77 -27.43 25.82
N GLN A 42 -4.12 -26.94 24.64
CA GLN A 42 -5.48 -26.57 24.24
C GLN A 42 -5.74 -26.97 22.78
N THR A 43 -6.97 -26.83 22.33
CA THR A 43 -7.29 -27.06 20.91
C THR A 43 -6.81 -25.89 20.04
N LYS A 44 -6.59 -26.15 18.75
CA LYS A 44 -6.27 -25.11 17.78
C LYS A 44 -7.32 -23.98 17.82
N MET A 45 -8.61 -24.31 17.87
CA MET A 45 -9.69 -23.32 17.96
C MET A 45 -9.58 -22.49 19.25
N ALA A 46 -9.38 -23.10 20.40
CA ALA A 46 -9.23 -22.37 21.66
C ALA A 46 -8.02 -21.44 21.64
N ALA A 47 -6.91 -21.89 21.04
CA ALA A 47 -5.72 -21.06 20.85
C ALA A 47 -6.00 -19.86 19.92
N ALA A 48 -6.67 -20.09 18.78
CA ALA A 48 -7.04 -19.04 17.85
C ALA A 48 -7.98 -17.99 18.48
N GLN A 49 -9.00 -18.46 19.24
CA GLN A 49 -9.90 -17.58 20.00
C GLN A 49 -9.15 -16.72 21.01
N ALA A 50 -8.24 -17.32 21.79
CA ALA A 50 -7.46 -16.60 22.80
C ALA A 50 -6.51 -15.57 22.18
N VAL A 51 -5.89 -15.88 21.04
CA VAL A 51 -5.01 -14.95 20.31
C VAL A 51 -5.83 -13.82 19.69
N LEU A 52 -6.94 -14.12 19.02
CA LEU A 52 -7.80 -13.09 18.43
C LEU A 52 -8.41 -12.16 19.47
N ALA A 53 -8.71 -12.66 20.69
CA ALA A 53 -9.13 -11.84 21.82
C ALA A 53 -8.09 -10.77 22.23
N GLN A 54 -6.79 -11.00 21.94
CA GLN A 54 -5.72 -10.03 22.16
C GLN A 54 -5.51 -9.12 20.96
N VAL A 55 -5.57 -9.68 19.73
CA VAL A 55 -5.23 -8.96 18.49
C VAL A 55 -6.33 -8.00 18.06
N VAL A 56 -7.60 -8.41 18.11
CA VAL A 56 -8.74 -7.58 17.63
C VAL A 56 -8.83 -6.24 18.38
N PRO A 57 -8.69 -6.16 19.71
CA PRO A 57 -8.66 -4.87 20.40
C PRO A 57 -7.44 -4.01 20.08
N ALA A 58 -6.31 -4.63 19.69
CA ALA A 58 -5.07 -3.94 19.35
C ALA A 58 -5.04 -3.39 17.91
N VAL A 59 -6.02 -3.74 17.07
CA VAL A 59 -6.17 -3.12 15.74
C VAL A 59 -6.50 -1.64 15.91
N ALA A 60 -5.87 -0.76 15.12
CA ALA A 60 -6.11 0.67 15.18
C ALA A 60 -7.62 1.01 15.11
N PRO A 61 -8.12 1.93 15.94
CA PRO A 61 -9.56 2.21 16.08
C PRO A 61 -10.24 2.66 14.78
N GLU A 62 -9.49 3.26 13.87
CA GLU A 62 -9.97 3.73 12.57
C GLU A 62 -10.23 2.58 11.57
N VAL A 63 -9.66 1.40 11.83
CA VAL A 63 -9.81 0.25 10.94
C VAL A 63 -11.16 -0.41 11.19
N LYS A 64 -11.96 -0.49 10.15
CA LYS A 64 -13.22 -1.22 10.17
C LYS A 64 -12.96 -2.70 9.94
N LEU A 65 -13.63 -3.53 10.73
CA LEU A 65 -13.43 -4.97 10.71
C LEU A 65 -14.55 -5.69 9.98
N GLY A 66 -14.25 -6.88 9.50
CA GLY A 66 -15.20 -7.88 9.04
C GLY A 66 -14.77 -9.25 9.55
N LEU A 67 -15.71 -10.19 9.62
CA LEU A 67 -15.49 -11.55 10.05
C LEU A 67 -16.32 -12.51 9.21
N ALA A 68 -15.68 -13.48 8.61
CA ALA A 68 -16.29 -14.67 8.05
C ALA A 68 -15.71 -15.91 8.71
N ALA A 69 -16.46 -16.99 8.69
CA ALA A 69 -15.97 -18.28 9.13
C ALA A 69 -16.60 -19.39 8.28
N TYR A 70 -15.94 -20.52 8.27
CA TYR A 70 -16.46 -21.72 7.66
C TYR A 70 -16.30 -22.93 8.59
N GLY A 71 -17.15 -23.96 8.38
CA GLY A 71 -17.07 -25.22 9.09
C GLY A 71 -17.47 -25.16 10.56
N HIS A 72 -18.19 -24.12 11.01
CA HIS A 72 -18.51 -23.94 12.44
C HIS A 72 -19.93 -24.38 12.83
N ARG A 73 -20.79 -24.74 11.86
CA ARG A 73 -22.21 -25.04 12.13
C ARG A 73 -22.58 -26.47 11.78
N ARG A 74 -22.11 -26.98 10.63
CA ARG A 74 -22.57 -28.22 10.03
C ARG A 74 -21.42 -29.15 9.67
N GLU A 75 -21.56 -30.40 10.05
CA GLU A 75 -20.60 -31.45 9.67
C GLU A 75 -20.80 -31.84 8.19
N ASN A 76 -19.69 -32.20 7.51
CA ASN A 76 -19.69 -32.69 6.13
C ASN A 76 -20.42 -31.79 5.12
N ASP A 77 -20.48 -30.49 5.35
CA ASP A 77 -21.15 -29.53 4.48
C ASP A 77 -20.18 -28.46 3.96
N CYS A 78 -19.86 -28.58 2.67
CA CYS A 78 -19.00 -27.60 1.97
C CYS A 78 -19.67 -26.23 1.73
N THR A 79 -20.93 -26.09 2.05
CA THR A 79 -21.65 -24.79 1.99
C THR A 79 -21.73 -24.10 3.35
N ASP A 80 -21.11 -24.68 4.39
CA ASP A 80 -21.06 -24.07 5.72
C ASP A 80 -20.09 -22.92 5.79
N ILE A 81 -20.46 -21.80 5.19
CA ILE A 81 -19.75 -20.53 5.20
C ILE A 81 -20.71 -19.46 5.69
N GLU A 82 -20.23 -18.59 6.55
CA GLU A 82 -21.03 -17.48 7.09
C GLU A 82 -20.21 -16.18 7.19
N VAL A 83 -20.78 -15.11 6.66
CA VAL A 83 -20.29 -13.76 6.95
C VAL A 83 -20.94 -13.30 8.24
N LEU A 84 -20.22 -13.45 9.33
CA LEU A 84 -20.70 -13.13 10.69
C LEU A 84 -20.79 -11.63 10.93
N MET A 85 -19.83 -10.89 10.38
CA MET A 85 -19.78 -9.44 10.41
C MET A 85 -19.33 -8.95 9.03
N PRO A 86 -20.12 -8.09 8.37
CA PRO A 86 -19.73 -7.59 7.06
C PRO A 86 -18.49 -6.68 7.15
N PRO A 87 -17.73 -6.50 6.05
CA PRO A 87 -16.64 -5.53 6.00
C PRO A 87 -17.16 -4.13 6.33
N GLY A 88 -16.44 -3.41 7.17
CA GLY A 88 -16.84 -2.06 7.59
C GLY A 88 -17.53 -1.98 8.97
N THR A 89 -17.55 -3.08 9.72
CA THR A 89 -18.08 -3.10 11.10
C THR A 89 -17.12 -2.40 12.05
N GLU A 90 -17.67 -1.59 12.96
CA GLU A 90 -16.92 -0.87 14.00
C GLU A 90 -17.00 -1.56 15.36
N ASP A 91 -18.01 -2.44 15.56
CA ASP A 91 -18.26 -3.12 16.84
C ASP A 91 -17.31 -4.31 17.05
N ARG A 92 -16.15 -4.02 17.68
CA ARG A 92 -15.15 -5.04 18.02
C ARG A 92 -15.63 -6.02 19.08
N ALA A 93 -16.48 -5.60 19.98
CA ALA A 93 -17.02 -6.48 21.01
C ALA A 93 -17.94 -7.55 20.39
N ALA A 94 -18.75 -7.16 19.41
CA ALA A 94 -19.55 -8.12 18.64
C ALA A 94 -18.67 -9.08 17.83
N VAL A 95 -17.58 -8.60 17.20
CA VAL A 95 -16.61 -9.48 16.51
C VAL A 95 -16.04 -10.51 17.47
N LEU A 96 -15.59 -10.10 18.66
CA LEU A 96 -15.02 -11.01 19.66
C LEU A 96 -16.06 -12.02 20.18
N ALA A 97 -17.29 -11.57 20.42
CA ALA A 97 -18.37 -12.46 20.85
C ALA A 97 -18.66 -13.55 19.80
N ARG A 98 -18.65 -13.20 18.51
CA ARG A 98 -18.82 -14.17 17.43
C ARG A 98 -17.67 -15.16 17.37
N ILE A 99 -16.41 -14.70 17.49
CA ILE A 99 -15.23 -15.57 17.54
C ILE A 99 -15.32 -16.54 18.71
N ALA A 100 -15.64 -16.06 19.90
CA ALA A 100 -15.71 -16.87 21.11
C ALA A 100 -16.80 -17.96 21.06
N ALA A 101 -17.86 -17.73 20.28
CA ALA A 101 -18.97 -18.67 20.12
C ALA A 101 -18.71 -19.78 19.08
N MET A 102 -17.63 -19.69 18.29
CA MET A 102 -17.34 -20.67 17.23
C MET A 102 -16.97 -22.03 17.81
N GLN A 103 -17.49 -23.07 17.15
CA GLN A 103 -17.16 -24.46 17.48
C GLN A 103 -16.70 -25.18 16.21
N PRO A 104 -15.56 -25.85 16.22
CA PRO A 104 -15.07 -26.57 15.07
C PRO A 104 -15.91 -27.81 14.79
N LYS A 105 -16.38 -27.98 13.52
CA LYS A 105 -17.27 -29.10 13.16
C LYS A 105 -17.07 -29.64 11.74
N GLY A 106 -16.99 -28.74 10.75
CA GLY A 106 -17.29 -29.07 9.36
C GLY A 106 -16.06 -29.21 8.46
N MET A 107 -16.31 -28.94 7.19
CA MET A 107 -15.32 -29.01 6.11
C MET A 107 -14.53 -27.72 5.97
N THR A 108 -13.55 -27.73 5.04
CA THR A 108 -12.63 -26.60 4.80
C THR A 108 -12.84 -26.01 3.38
N PRO A 109 -13.95 -25.29 3.11
CA PRO A 109 -14.28 -24.69 1.81
C PRO A 109 -13.59 -23.33 1.59
N ILE A 110 -12.25 -23.29 1.54
CA ILE A 110 -11.48 -22.03 1.41
C ILE A 110 -11.87 -21.27 0.14
N SER A 111 -11.93 -21.95 -1.00
CA SER A 111 -12.27 -21.35 -2.30
C SER A 111 -13.63 -20.64 -2.27
N ALA A 112 -14.63 -21.30 -1.72
CA ALA A 112 -15.98 -20.74 -1.61
C ALA A 112 -16.04 -19.59 -0.58
N ALA A 113 -15.35 -19.72 0.55
CA ALA A 113 -15.27 -18.66 1.57
C ALA A 113 -14.61 -17.40 1.04
N VAL A 114 -13.48 -17.54 0.34
CA VAL A 114 -12.78 -16.40 -0.30
C VAL A 114 -13.66 -15.77 -1.37
N THR A 115 -14.36 -16.56 -2.18
CA THR A 115 -15.29 -16.03 -3.20
C THR A 115 -16.41 -15.22 -2.55
N GLN A 116 -17.04 -15.75 -1.50
CA GLN A 116 -18.13 -15.05 -0.80
C GLN A 116 -17.65 -13.73 -0.17
N VAL A 117 -16.46 -13.71 0.43
CA VAL A 117 -15.85 -12.48 0.95
C VAL A 117 -15.53 -11.51 -0.18
N ALA A 118 -14.93 -11.99 -1.27
CA ALA A 118 -14.58 -11.14 -2.42
C ALA A 118 -15.81 -10.49 -3.06
N ASP A 119 -16.96 -11.18 -3.09
CA ASP A 119 -18.22 -10.62 -3.58
C ASP A 119 -18.67 -9.40 -2.76
N LEU A 120 -18.43 -9.41 -1.45
CA LEU A 120 -18.69 -8.26 -0.58
C LEU A 120 -17.71 -7.09 -0.80
N LEU A 121 -16.53 -7.40 -1.33
CA LEU A 121 -15.48 -6.40 -1.59
C LEU A 121 -15.60 -5.76 -2.97
N LYS A 122 -16.41 -6.32 -3.89
CA LYS A 122 -16.64 -5.76 -5.22
C LYS A 122 -17.18 -4.33 -5.14
N GLY A 123 -16.59 -3.45 -5.94
CA GLY A 123 -17.00 -2.04 -6.00
C GLY A 123 -16.55 -1.18 -4.82
N ARG A 124 -15.86 -1.72 -3.82
CA ARG A 124 -15.31 -0.91 -2.73
C ARG A 124 -14.13 -0.07 -3.22
N ALA A 125 -14.06 1.17 -2.76
CA ALA A 125 -13.01 2.11 -3.17
C ALA A 125 -11.65 1.73 -2.55
N ALA A 126 -11.65 1.35 -1.26
CA ALA A 126 -10.46 0.94 -0.52
C ALA A 126 -10.04 -0.50 -0.83
N GLU A 127 -8.74 -0.75 -0.74
CA GLU A 127 -8.21 -2.10 -0.67
C GLU A 127 -8.40 -2.66 0.74
N THR A 128 -9.02 -3.83 0.84
CA THR A 128 -9.25 -4.52 2.12
C THR A 128 -8.10 -5.49 2.41
N THR A 129 -7.57 -5.48 3.62
CA THR A 129 -6.63 -6.51 4.08
C THR A 129 -7.43 -7.72 4.55
N VAL A 130 -7.36 -8.84 3.82
CA VAL A 130 -7.99 -10.10 4.18
C VAL A 130 -6.97 -10.98 4.92
N VAL A 131 -7.36 -11.55 6.04
CA VAL A 131 -6.51 -12.42 6.86
C VAL A 131 -7.21 -13.76 7.02
N LEU A 132 -6.68 -14.77 6.34
CA LEU A 132 -7.13 -16.15 6.49
C LEU A 132 -6.30 -16.83 7.60
N VAL A 133 -6.97 -17.39 8.59
CA VAL A 133 -6.35 -18.29 9.59
C VAL A 133 -6.90 -19.67 9.34
N SER A 134 -6.05 -20.62 8.97
CA SER A 134 -6.44 -22.00 8.64
C SER A 134 -5.37 -23.00 9.12
N ASP A 135 -5.80 -24.19 9.52
CA ASP A 135 -4.93 -25.26 9.95
C ASP A 135 -4.78 -26.40 8.92
N GLY A 136 -5.33 -26.22 7.72
CA GLY A 136 -5.25 -27.23 6.67
C GLY A 136 -5.57 -26.69 5.28
N GLN A 137 -5.62 -27.63 4.32
CA GLN A 137 -5.94 -27.35 2.93
C GLN A 137 -7.44 -27.43 2.63
N GLU A 138 -7.80 -26.96 1.44
CA GLU A 138 -9.14 -27.12 0.86
C GLU A 138 -9.61 -28.57 0.84
N THR A 139 -10.79 -28.85 1.36
CA THR A 139 -11.36 -30.22 1.39
C THR A 139 -12.64 -30.38 0.58
N CYS A 140 -13.10 -29.30 -0.07
CA CYS A 140 -14.35 -29.26 -0.82
C CYS A 140 -14.15 -29.28 -2.34
N GLY A 141 -12.96 -29.67 -2.79
CA GLY A 141 -12.66 -29.87 -4.21
C GLY A 141 -12.40 -28.58 -5.00
N GLY A 142 -12.30 -27.43 -4.33
CA GLY A 142 -11.90 -26.16 -4.94
C GLY A 142 -10.40 -26.04 -5.12
N ASP A 143 -9.99 -25.07 -5.96
CA ASP A 143 -8.61 -24.60 -6.03
C ASP A 143 -8.56 -23.16 -5.50
N PRO A 144 -8.22 -22.97 -4.21
CA PRO A 144 -8.25 -21.63 -3.63
C PRO A 144 -7.16 -20.71 -4.20
N CYS A 145 -6.03 -21.25 -4.66
CA CYS A 145 -4.99 -20.45 -5.30
C CYS A 145 -5.47 -19.90 -6.66
N ALA A 146 -6.05 -20.75 -7.52
CA ALA A 146 -6.63 -20.29 -8.78
C ALA A 146 -7.81 -19.32 -8.55
N THR A 147 -8.64 -19.58 -7.54
CA THR A 147 -9.75 -18.70 -7.14
C THR A 147 -9.24 -17.30 -6.80
N VAL A 148 -8.23 -17.16 -5.92
CA VAL A 148 -7.67 -15.88 -5.55
C VAL A 148 -7.05 -15.15 -6.75
N LYS A 149 -6.31 -15.87 -7.62
CA LYS A 149 -5.78 -15.30 -8.87
C LYS A 149 -6.89 -14.73 -9.77
N ALA A 150 -7.98 -15.47 -9.94
CA ALA A 150 -9.12 -15.05 -10.77
C ALA A 150 -9.80 -13.79 -10.18
N LEU A 151 -10.00 -13.74 -8.87
CA LEU A 151 -10.59 -12.57 -8.18
C LEU A 151 -9.71 -11.32 -8.31
N LYS A 152 -8.39 -11.46 -8.17
CA LYS A 152 -7.44 -10.35 -8.40
C LYS A 152 -7.48 -9.89 -9.86
N ALA A 153 -7.49 -10.82 -10.81
CA ALA A 153 -7.60 -10.52 -12.24
C ALA A 153 -8.93 -9.83 -12.59
N ALA A 154 -10.00 -10.14 -11.87
CA ALA A 154 -11.30 -9.47 -11.98
C ALA A 154 -11.33 -8.07 -11.33
N GLY A 155 -10.21 -7.59 -10.77
CA GLY A 155 -10.07 -6.24 -10.22
C GLY A 155 -10.62 -6.07 -8.80
N VAL A 156 -10.89 -7.16 -8.06
CA VAL A 156 -11.29 -7.06 -6.64
C VAL A 156 -10.10 -6.56 -5.82
N LYS A 157 -10.30 -5.49 -5.07
CA LYS A 157 -9.25 -4.78 -4.34
C LYS A 157 -9.05 -5.39 -2.94
N PHE A 158 -8.13 -6.32 -2.81
CA PHE A 158 -7.71 -6.86 -1.51
C PHE A 158 -6.25 -7.30 -1.53
N VAL A 159 -5.65 -7.34 -0.35
CA VAL A 159 -4.41 -8.06 -0.07
C VAL A 159 -4.76 -9.19 0.88
N MET A 160 -4.29 -10.42 0.60
CA MET A 160 -4.63 -11.60 1.39
C MET A 160 -3.40 -12.16 2.09
N HIS A 161 -3.35 -12.00 3.41
CA HIS A 161 -2.40 -12.70 4.25
C HIS A 161 -2.99 -14.04 4.70
N VAL A 162 -2.14 -15.04 4.82
CA VAL A 162 -2.55 -16.37 5.28
C VAL A 162 -1.67 -16.78 6.45
N VAL A 163 -2.30 -17.18 7.55
CA VAL A 163 -1.63 -17.78 8.69
C VAL A 163 -1.97 -19.26 8.72
N GLY A 164 -0.98 -20.09 8.41
CA GLY A 164 -1.06 -21.54 8.55
C GLY A 164 -0.82 -21.94 9.99
N PHE A 165 -1.86 -22.35 10.70
CA PHE A 165 -1.80 -22.64 12.13
C PHE A 165 -1.66 -24.14 12.39
N ALA A 166 -0.48 -24.56 12.86
CA ALA A 166 -0.13 -25.98 13.12
C ALA A 166 -0.38 -26.88 11.89
N VAL A 167 -0.09 -26.36 10.70
CA VAL A 167 -0.26 -27.08 9.42
C VAL A 167 0.85 -28.09 9.19
N THR A 168 0.55 -29.12 8.39
CA THR A 168 1.57 -30.04 7.91
C THR A 168 2.38 -29.41 6.76
N ALA A 169 3.58 -29.94 6.51
CA ALA A 169 4.40 -29.47 5.38
C ALA A 169 3.70 -29.71 4.02
N ALA A 170 2.83 -30.70 3.91
CA ALA A 170 2.07 -30.98 2.69
C ALA A 170 1.01 -29.90 2.41
N ASP A 171 0.37 -29.35 3.44
CA ASP A 171 -0.69 -28.37 3.33
C ASP A 171 -0.15 -26.94 3.14
N GLN A 172 1.07 -26.70 3.61
CA GLN A 172 1.73 -25.39 3.56
C GLN A 172 1.78 -24.80 2.15
N ALA A 173 2.13 -25.61 1.14
CA ALA A 173 2.30 -25.15 -0.24
C ALA A 173 1.02 -24.52 -0.83
N GLN A 174 -0.16 -25.06 -0.49
CA GLN A 174 -1.42 -24.50 -0.95
C GLN A 174 -1.68 -23.13 -0.27
N LEU A 175 -1.46 -23.04 1.04
CA LEU A 175 -1.66 -21.81 1.81
C LEU A 175 -0.69 -20.71 1.39
N GLU A 176 0.56 -21.04 1.11
CA GLU A 176 1.55 -20.11 0.53
C GLU A 176 1.10 -19.58 -0.84
N CYS A 177 0.60 -20.47 -1.71
CA CYS A 177 0.08 -20.08 -3.01
C CYS A 177 -1.09 -19.10 -2.89
N ILE A 178 -2.01 -19.31 -1.95
CA ILE A 178 -3.13 -18.39 -1.69
C ILE A 178 -2.62 -17.01 -1.30
N ALA A 179 -1.67 -16.92 -0.36
CA ALA A 179 -1.09 -15.66 0.08
C ALA A 179 -0.40 -14.91 -1.07
N GLN A 180 0.45 -15.61 -1.83
CA GLN A 180 1.15 -15.03 -2.99
C GLN A 180 0.16 -14.55 -4.07
N ALA A 181 -0.85 -15.36 -4.38
CA ALA A 181 -1.89 -14.99 -5.35
C ALA A 181 -2.67 -13.75 -4.91
N GLY A 182 -2.88 -13.58 -3.60
CA GLY A 182 -3.54 -12.43 -2.99
C GLY A 182 -2.65 -11.20 -2.84
N GLY A 183 -1.34 -11.28 -3.20
CA GLY A 183 -0.38 -10.20 -3.02
C GLY A 183 0.01 -9.95 -1.56
N GLY A 184 -0.26 -10.91 -0.68
CA GLY A 184 0.07 -10.86 0.74
C GLY A 184 1.22 -11.79 1.12
N LYS A 185 1.30 -12.13 2.40
CA LYS A 185 2.34 -12.98 2.99
C LYS A 185 1.74 -14.21 3.64
N TYR A 186 2.46 -15.31 3.56
CA TYR A 186 2.19 -16.50 4.35
C TYR A 186 3.00 -16.44 5.66
N PHE A 187 2.38 -16.83 6.75
CA PHE A 187 2.99 -16.95 8.07
C PHE A 187 2.76 -18.36 8.60
N ALA A 188 3.83 -19.08 8.88
CA ALA A 188 3.74 -20.34 9.58
C ALA A 188 3.66 -20.10 11.11
N ALA A 189 2.65 -20.67 11.74
CA ALA A 189 2.44 -20.60 13.18
C ALA A 189 2.30 -22.01 13.74
N ALA A 190 3.31 -22.50 14.44
CA ALA A 190 3.29 -23.85 15.01
C ALA A 190 2.40 -23.95 16.27
N ASP A 191 2.22 -22.83 16.97
CA ASP A 191 1.52 -22.74 18.25
C ASP A 191 0.84 -21.37 18.43
N ALA A 192 0.21 -21.14 19.56
CA ALA A 192 -0.46 -19.88 19.89
C ALA A 192 0.49 -18.67 19.89
N ALA A 193 1.75 -18.84 20.29
CA ALA A 193 2.73 -17.75 20.28
C ALA A 193 3.11 -17.36 18.86
N GLY A 194 3.33 -18.33 17.98
CA GLY A 194 3.56 -18.11 16.55
C GLY A 194 2.35 -17.45 15.88
N LEU A 195 1.12 -17.89 16.20
CA LEU A 195 -0.10 -17.28 15.70
C LEU A 195 -0.23 -15.80 16.15
N LEU A 196 0.06 -15.52 17.40
CA LEU A 196 0.05 -14.15 17.93
C LEU A 196 1.07 -13.27 17.18
N ALA A 197 2.31 -13.74 17.02
CA ALA A 197 3.37 -13.01 16.33
C ALA A 197 3.02 -12.73 14.87
N ALA A 198 2.45 -13.71 14.16
CA ALA A 198 1.97 -13.55 12.79
C ALA A 198 0.89 -12.45 12.69
N LEU A 199 -0.14 -12.51 13.53
CA LEU A 199 -1.23 -11.55 13.53
C LEU A 199 -0.79 -10.15 13.99
N GLN A 200 0.16 -10.04 14.91
CA GLN A 200 0.77 -8.77 15.28
C GLN A 200 1.54 -8.14 14.11
N THR A 201 2.23 -8.95 13.30
CA THR A 201 2.91 -8.47 12.10
C THR A 201 1.92 -7.92 11.08
N VAL A 202 0.82 -8.63 10.83
CA VAL A 202 -0.26 -8.13 9.95
C VAL A 202 -0.87 -6.84 10.51
N ASN A 203 -1.11 -6.78 11.81
CA ASN A 203 -1.65 -5.57 12.46
C ASN A 203 -0.72 -4.36 12.31
N ALA A 204 0.60 -4.56 12.41
CA ALA A 204 1.58 -3.49 12.16
C ALA A 204 1.52 -2.98 10.71
N GLU A 205 1.34 -3.86 9.72
CA GLU A 205 1.17 -3.47 8.32
C GLU A 205 -0.14 -2.67 8.11
N ILE A 206 -1.23 -3.08 8.76
CA ILE A 206 -2.51 -2.34 8.74
C ILE A 206 -2.33 -0.96 9.38
N ALA A 207 -1.64 -0.86 10.52
CA ALA A 207 -1.36 0.40 11.19
C ALA A 207 -0.54 1.37 10.31
N GLN A 208 0.43 0.87 9.55
CA GLN A 208 1.15 1.68 8.57
C GLN A 208 0.23 2.23 7.47
N LYS A 209 -0.71 1.42 6.97
CA LYS A 209 -1.72 1.88 5.99
C LYS A 209 -2.62 2.97 6.59
N VAL A 210 -2.98 2.88 7.88
CA VAL A 210 -3.74 3.94 8.58
C VAL A 210 -2.99 5.25 8.60
N GLU A 211 -1.70 5.23 8.96
CA GLU A 211 -0.89 6.45 9.00
C GLU A 211 -0.70 7.06 7.61
N GLN A 212 -0.55 6.25 6.59
CA GLN A 212 -0.52 6.72 5.20
C GLN A 212 -1.84 7.37 4.79
N ALA A 213 -2.98 6.74 5.12
CA ALA A 213 -4.31 7.29 4.84
C ALA A 213 -4.55 8.61 5.58
N LYS A 214 -4.20 8.71 6.87
CA LYS A 214 -4.28 9.96 7.65
C LYS A 214 -3.47 11.07 7.02
N THR A 215 -2.22 10.78 6.62
CA THR A 215 -1.35 11.75 5.96
C THR A 215 -1.96 12.25 4.66
N GLN A 216 -2.58 11.36 3.88
CA GLN A 216 -3.24 11.72 2.63
C GLN A 216 -4.49 12.57 2.88
N VAL A 217 -5.32 12.23 3.89
CA VAL A 217 -6.50 13.03 4.29
C VAL A 217 -6.08 14.44 4.71
N VAL A 218 -5.05 14.58 5.54
CA VAL A 218 -4.53 15.88 5.98
C VAL A 218 -4.03 16.68 4.78
N SER A 219 -3.26 16.06 3.89
CA SER A 219 -2.78 16.70 2.66
C SER A 219 -3.95 17.23 1.81
N GLN A 220 -5.01 16.44 1.63
CA GLN A 220 -6.20 16.86 0.90
C GLN A 220 -6.96 17.99 1.60
N ALA A 221 -7.13 17.92 2.92
CA ALA A 221 -7.85 18.91 3.70
C ALA A 221 -7.12 20.26 3.74
N THR A 222 -5.79 20.27 3.80
CA THR A 222 -4.96 21.48 3.87
C THR A 222 -4.68 22.10 2.50
N GLY A 223 -5.11 21.48 1.41
CA GLY A 223 -4.76 21.92 0.06
C GLY A 223 -3.31 21.63 -0.32
N LEU A 224 -2.61 20.83 0.47
CA LEU A 224 -1.23 20.44 0.20
C LEU A 224 -1.16 19.39 -0.91
N GLY A 225 -0.19 19.53 -1.78
CA GLY A 225 0.32 18.51 -2.67
C GLY A 225 1.81 18.28 -2.40
N LYS A 226 2.48 17.57 -3.26
CA LYS A 226 3.92 17.32 -3.17
C LYS A 226 4.57 17.61 -4.53
N VAL A 227 5.80 18.10 -4.50
CA VAL A 227 6.68 18.08 -5.67
C VAL A 227 7.83 17.11 -5.39
N ARG A 228 8.16 16.30 -6.37
CA ARG A 228 9.32 15.40 -6.36
C ARG A 228 10.25 15.83 -7.49
N ILE A 229 11.49 16.18 -7.13
CA ILE A 229 12.50 16.58 -8.11
C ILE A 229 13.43 15.38 -8.31
N VAL A 230 13.45 14.87 -9.54
CA VAL A 230 14.27 13.71 -9.95
C VAL A 230 15.42 14.22 -10.81
N LEU A 231 16.63 13.95 -10.38
CA LEU A 231 17.86 14.35 -11.08
C LEU A 231 18.56 13.13 -11.63
N PRO A 232 19.16 13.20 -12.83
CA PRO A 232 20.10 12.18 -13.28
C PRO A 232 21.35 12.20 -12.40
N GLU A 233 21.93 11.05 -12.11
CA GLU A 233 23.14 10.93 -11.27
C GLU A 233 24.31 11.78 -11.78
N SER A 234 24.41 11.97 -13.09
CA SER A 234 25.42 12.81 -13.74
C SER A 234 25.33 14.29 -13.41
N ALA A 235 24.18 14.78 -12.95
CA ALA A 235 23.95 16.18 -12.61
C ALA A 235 24.35 16.56 -11.19
N LEU A 236 24.44 15.60 -10.28
CA LEU A 236 24.65 15.82 -8.83
C LEU A 236 25.94 16.58 -8.46
N PRO A 237 27.12 16.33 -9.10
CA PRO A 237 28.35 17.01 -8.70
C PRO A 237 28.32 18.53 -8.90
N ALA A 238 27.57 19.01 -9.90
CA ALA A 238 27.49 20.43 -10.24
C ALA A 238 26.38 21.19 -9.54
N LEU A 239 25.36 20.48 -9.05
CA LEU A 239 24.17 21.06 -8.40
C LEU A 239 24.37 21.17 -6.89
N ARG A 240 24.19 22.39 -6.35
CA ARG A 240 24.18 22.62 -4.91
C ARG A 240 22.80 22.55 -4.30
N GLY A 241 21.78 23.00 -5.04
CA GLY A 241 20.46 23.07 -4.49
C GLY A 241 19.40 23.56 -5.47
N PHE A 242 18.26 23.89 -4.92
CA PHE A 242 17.12 24.39 -5.67
C PHE A 242 16.38 25.46 -4.87
N ARG A 243 15.62 26.28 -5.60
CA ARG A 243 14.68 27.28 -5.06
C ARG A 243 13.34 27.10 -5.76
N ILE A 244 12.25 27.08 -4.98
CA ILE A 244 10.87 27.04 -5.46
C ILE A 244 10.20 28.35 -5.10
N VAL A 245 9.71 29.06 -6.11
CA VAL A 245 9.03 30.34 -5.98
C VAL A 245 7.56 30.17 -6.35
N ARG A 246 6.66 30.68 -5.52
CA ARG A 246 5.21 30.69 -5.81
C ARG A 246 4.87 31.84 -6.74
N LYS A 247 4.37 31.57 -7.95
CA LYS A 247 4.15 32.58 -9.01
C LYS A 247 3.18 33.68 -8.62
N ILE A 248 2.10 33.39 -7.89
CA ILE A 248 1.11 34.39 -7.48
C ILE A 248 1.62 35.43 -6.49
N SER A 249 2.68 35.13 -5.73
CA SER A 249 3.22 36.01 -4.69
C SER A 249 4.67 36.39 -4.89
N ASP A 250 5.31 35.78 -5.89
CA ASP A 250 6.76 35.90 -6.16
C ASP A 250 7.64 35.59 -4.93
N LYS A 251 7.09 34.77 -4.02
CA LYS A 251 7.71 34.42 -2.75
C LYS A 251 8.40 33.07 -2.84
N VAL A 252 9.64 33.03 -2.37
CA VAL A 252 10.35 31.77 -2.15
C VAL A 252 9.61 30.98 -1.07
N VAL A 253 9.15 29.78 -1.42
CA VAL A 253 8.39 28.92 -0.50
C VAL A 253 9.21 27.72 -0.04
N LYS A 254 10.26 27.37 -0.79
CA LYS A 254 11.18 26.31 -0.43
C LYS A 254 12.54 26.56 -1.06
N GLU A 255 13.58 26.37 -0.27
CA GLU A 255 14.96 26.21 -0.72
C GLU A 255 15.53 24.94 -0.09
N GLY A 256 16.44 24.30 -0.77
CA GLY A 256 17.09 23.11 -0.27
C GLY A 256 18.38 22.79 -1.03
N ALA A 257 19.26 22.05 -0.37
CA ALA A 257 20.40 21.42 -1.02
C ALA A 257 19.97 20.06 -1.58
N PHE A 258 20.69 19.56 -2.58
CA PHE A 258 20.50 18.20 -3.08
C PHE A 258 21.46 17.24 -2.37
N PRO A 259 21.00 16.58 -1.31
CA PRO A 259 21.81 15.53 -0.67
C PRO A 259 21.62 14.17 -1.36
N ALA A 260 20.57 14.01 -2.19
CA ALA A 260 20.21 12.76 -2.85
C ALA A 260 19.58 13.03 -4.24
N ALA A 261 19.62 12.03 -5.10
CA ALA A 261 19.02 12.06 -6.45
C ALA A 261 17.50 12.24 -6.46
N ASP A 262 16.84 12.09 -5.33
CA ASP A 262 15.37 12.18 -5.17
C ASP A 262 15.03 13.05 -3.96
N SER A 263 14.23 14.07 -4.19
CA SER A 263 13.78 14.95 -3.12
C SER A 263 12.29 15.27 -3.26
N THR A 264 11.51 14.97 -2.22
CA THR A 264 10.06 15.20 -2.18
C THR A 264 9.73 16.29 -1.16
N HIS A 265 9.01 17.33 -1.60
CA HIS A 265 8.67 18.47 -0.76
C HIS A 265 7.17 18.74 -0.76
N PRO A 266 6.54 18.95 0.41
CA PRO A 266 5.14 19.38 0.49
C PRO A 266 5.02 20.86 0.08
N LEU A 267 4.03 21.17 -0.77
CA LEU A 267 3.67 22.51 -1.20
C LEU A 267 2.14 22.68 -1.18
N ILE A 268 1.66 23.88 -0.90
CA ILE A 268 0.24 24.21 -1.09
C ILE A 268 -0.09 24.14 -2.59
N SER A 269 -1.29 23.67 -2.97
CA SER A 269 -1.70 23.65 -4.36
C SER A 269 -1.56 25.02 -5.04
N GLY A 270 -1.06 25.06 -6.27
CA GLY A 270 -0.80 26.31 -7.00
C GLY A 270 0.32 26.16 -8.01
N ASP A 271 0.68 27.30 -8.63
CA ASP A 271 1.71 27.40 -9.67
C ASP A 271 3.02 27.92 -9.09
N TYR A 272 4.11 27.30 -9.52
CA TYR A 272 5.45 27.53 -9.04
C TYR A 272 6.47 27.62 -10.17
N ALA A 273 7.58 28.27 -9.87
CA ALA A 273 8.79 28.23 -10.70
C ALA A 273 9.91 27.53 -9.93
N LEU A 274 10.65 26.66 -10.62
CA LEU A 274 11.84 25.99 -10.10
C LEU A 274 13.08 26.66 -10.63
N THR A 275 14.02 26.97 -9.74
CA THR A 275 15.38 27.46 -10.06
C THR A 275 16.39 26.49 -9.47
N LEU A 276 17.37 26.12 -10.24
CA LEU A 276 18.50 25.30 -9.81
C LEU A 276 19.67 26.19 -9.42
N LEU A 277 20.40 25.77 -8.39
CA LEU A 277 21.56 26.47 -7.84
C LEU A 277 22.81 25.65 -8.15
N PHE A 278 23.75 26.24 -8.89
CA PHE A 278 25.00 25.58 -9.28
C PHE A 278 26.16 26.16 -8.50
N ALA A 279 27.10 25.29 -8.11
CA ALA A 279 28.36 25.69 -7.58
C ALA A 279 29.18 26.46 -8.64
N ASN A 280 29.56 27.67 -8.35
CA ASN A 280 30.53 28.38 -9.14
C ASN A 280 31.90 28.32 -8.40
N PRO A 281 32.86 27.51 -8.85
CA PRO A 281 34.12 27.37 -8.13
C PRO A 281 34.97 28.64 -8.14
N ASN A 282 34.68 29.59 -9.03
CA ASN A 282 35.49 30.79 -9.22
C ASN A 282 34.86 32.10 -8.81
N TYR A 283 33.54 32.11 -8.52
CA TYR A 283 32.82 33.34 -8.18
C TYR A 283 31.71 33.08 -7.13
N GLN A 284 31.59 33.95 -6.16
CA GLN A 284 30.39 34.08 -5.33
C GLN A 284 29.55 35.23 -5.90
N PRO A 285 28.20 35.08 -6.04
CA PRO A 285 27.31 34.00 -5.55
C PRO A 285 27.19 32.79 -6.51
N ASP A 286 26.51 31.74 -6.04
CA ASP A 286 26.12 30.59 -6.85
C ASP A 286 25.34 31.02 -8.11
N THR A 287 25.55 30.30 -9.20
CA THR A 287 24.84 30.59 -10.46
C THR A 287 23.41 30.02 -10.36
N GLU A 288 22.42 30.88 -10.62
CA GLU A 288 21.00 30.53 -10.64
C GLU A 288 20.56 30.25 -12.08
N MET A 289 19.84 29.11 -12.28
CA MET A 289 19.30 28.75 -13.59
C MET A 289 17.82 28.39 -13.45
N PRO A 290 16.91 29.09 -14.14
CA PRO A 290 15.51 28.70 -14.20
C PRO A 290 15.38 27.31 -14.84
N ALA A 291 14.68 26.40 -14.14
CA ALA A 291 14.43 25.03 -14.62
C ALA A 291 13.01 24.84 -15.16
N GLY A 292 12.16 25.84 -15.03
CA GLY A 292 10.82 25.86 -15.59
C GLY A 292 9.70 26.03 -14.54
N ASP A 293 8.50 26.13 -15.06
CA ASP A 293 7.28 26.29 -14.29
C ASP A 293 6.57 24.96 -14.09
N PHE A 294 5.91 24.78 -12.95
CA PHE A 294 5.12 23.59 -12.66
C PHE A 294 3.93 23.91 -11.76
N SER A 295 2.94 23.04 -11.78
CA SER A 295 1.75 23.16 -10.92
C SER A 295 1.68 22.01 -9.93
N VAL A 296 1.29 22.30 -8.71
CA VAL A 296 1.04 21.32 -7.66
C VAL A 296 -0.47 21.26 -7.41
N ALA A 297 -1.07 20.10 -7.66
CA ALA A 297 -2.47 19.87 -7.36
C ALA A 297 -2.63 19.35 -5.92
N LYS A 298 -3.77 19.68 -5.32
CA LYS A 298 -4.16 19.21 -3.98
C LYS A 298 -4.15 17.69 -3.93
N GLY A 299 -3.45 17.12 -2.94
CA GLY A 299 -3.35 15.67 -2.73
C GLY A 299 -2.48 14.92 -3.75
N ALA A 300 -1.95 15.59 -4.78
CA ALA A 300 -1.12 14.97 -5.82
C ALA A 300 0.37 15.12 -5.55
N THR A 301 1.18 14.26 -6.16
CA THR A 301 2.62 14.43 -6.30
C THR A 301 2.92 14.84 -7.73
N THR A 302 3.49 16.02 -7.92
CA THR A 302 4.02 16.48 -9.20
C THR A 302 5.48 16.05 -9.28
N GLU A 303 5.83 15.24 -10.26
CA GLU A 303 7.19 14.82 -10.52
C GLU A 303 7.82 15.74 -11.57
N ILE A 304 8.99 16.28 -11.26
CA ILE A 304 9.81 17.06 -12.19
C ILE A 304 11.06 16.26 -12.45
N ALA A 305 11.10 15.57 -13.59
CA ALA A 305 12.30 14.89 -14.06
C ALA A 305 13.13 15.88 -14.86
N LEU A 306 14.32 16.21 -14.36
CA LEU A 306 15.28 17.01 -15.10
C LEU A 306 16.05 16.08 -16.03
N GLY A 307 16.08 16.40 -17.33
CA GLY A 307 16.78 15.60 -18.35
C GLY A 307 18.29 15.59 -18.15
N ALA A 308 19.01 14.80 -18.96
CA ALA A 308 20.46 14.82 -18.99
C ALA A 308 20.97 16.20 -19.41
N LEU A 309 21.96 16.73 -18.65
CA LEU A 309 22.55 18.00 -18.95
C LEU A 309 23.60 17.80 -20.09
N GLU A 310 23.31 18.30 -21.29
CA GLU A 310 24.31 18.36 -22.36
C GLU A 310 25.04 19.70 -22.29
N PHE A 311 26.37 19.64 -22.14
CA PHE A 311 27.22 20.81 -22.20
C PHE A 311 27.65 21.00 -23.65
N ASN A 312 27.18 22.05 -24.31
CA ASN A 312 27.65 22.47 -25.61
C ASN A 312 28.67 23.61 -25.43
N VAL A 313 29.95 23.29 -25.48
CA VAL A 313 31.03 24.30 -25.43
C VAL A 313 31.27 24.76 -26.86
N ALA A 314 30.96 26.02 -27.16
CA ALA A 314 31.33 26.60 -28.44
C ALA A 314 32.85 26.59 -28.58
N ALA A 315 33.36 26.16 -29.72
CA ALA A 315 34.79 25.95 -29.98
C ALA A 315 35.68 27.21 -29.78
N GLU A 316 35.07 28.38 -29.67
CA GLU A 316 35.78 29.65 -29.48
C GLU A 316 36.04 30.00 -28.00
N LEU A 317 35.57 29.20 -27.04
CA LEU A 317 35.70 29.45 -25.60
C LEU A 317 36.50 28.35 -24.88
N GLN A 318 37.46 27.76 -25.53
CA GLN A 318 38.30 26.70 -24.92
C GLN A 318 39.18 27.14 -23.73
N GLU A 319 39.21 28.42 -23.39
CA GLU A 319 39.98 28.96 -22.25
C GLU A 319 39.15 29.35 -21.03
N ALA A 320 37.83 29.21 -21.05
CA ALA A 320 37.01 29.41 -19.89
C ALA A 320 35.96 28.30 -19.78
N PRO A 321 35.73 27.67 -18.59
CA PRO A 321 34.69 26.70 -18.41
C PRO A 321 33.35 27.38 -18.42
N VAL A 322 32.70 27.46 -19.58
CA VAL A 322 31.29 27.88 -19.68
C VAL A 322 30.42 26.65 -19.75
N ALA A 323 29.69 26.39 -18.67
CA ALA A 323 28.63 25.39 -18.68
C ALA A 323 27.32 26.02 -19.16
N ALA A 324 26.86 25.66 -20.36
CA ALA A 324 25.49 25.94 -20.77
C ALA A 324 24.63 24.69 -20.50
N ILE A 325 23.54 24.85 -19.79
CA ILE A 325 22.62 23.77 -19.49
C ILE A 325 21.36 23.99 -20.33
N VAL A 326 21.01 23.04 -21.18
CA VAL A 326 19.75 23.03 -21.90
C VAL A 326 18.81 22.10 -21.18
N VAL A 327 17.74 22.65 -20.63
CA VAL A 327 16.62 21.88 -20.05
C VAL A 327 15.64 21.63 -21.18
N THR A 328 15.46 20.38 -21.57
CA THR A 328 14.45 19.95 -22.55
C THR A 328 13.21 19.46 -21.83
#